data_c2deab6f6115a4e6c5c6c459f0308079
#
_entry.id   c2deab6f6115a4e6c5c6c459f0308079
#
_cell.length_a   1.000
_cell.length_b   1.000
_cell.length_c   1.000
_cell.angle_alpha   90.00
_cell.angle_beta   90.00
_cell.angle_gamma   90.00
#
_symmetry.space_group_name_H-M   'P 1'
#
loop_
_entity.id
_entity.type
_entity.pdbx_description
1 polymer ?
#
loop_
_entity_poly.entity_id
_entity_poly.type
_entity_poly.pdbx_seq_one_letter_code
_entity_poly.pdbx_strand_id
1 'polypeptide(L)'
;MNFRTGSGAALDAEVASSIRRGKPVLFYYWSPTPLLGRFKLVKLEEPPFDAQAWKTLADANNPNPKGTRSMPASLAIGVSAPFKAQYPDLVAFFEKVDLPIDLLNQTLGQMSEKRQPPRQVAEAFLRDQPQVWKDWVPGEVASKVSASL
;
A
#
# COMPACT_ATOMS: atom_id res chain seq x y z
N MET A 1 9.27 10.56 -25.58
CA MET A 1 8.58 9.65 -24.64
C MET A 1 7.09 9.74 -24.95
N ASN A 2 6.39 8.60 -25.09
CA ASN A 2 4.94 8.63 -25.35
C ASN A 2 4.21 8.44 -24.02
N PHE A 3 3.47 9.45 -23.60
CA PHE A 3 2.63 9.37 -22.41
C PHE A 3 1.35 8.59 -22.74
N ARG A 4 1.04 7.57 -21.93
CA ARG A 4 -0.16 6.74 -22.07
C ARG A 4 -1.05 6.91 -20.86
N THR A 5 -2.34 7.10 -21.13
CA THR A 5 -3.39 7.16 -20.12
C THR A 5 -4.29 5.93 -20.25
N GLY A 6 -5.02 5.61 -19.19
CA GLY A 6 -5.95 4.48 -19.20
C GLY A 6 -6.56 4.22 -17.83
N SER A 7 -7.40 3.22 -17.73
CA SER A 7 -7.85 2.73 -16.40
C SER A 7 -6.68 2.12 -15.63
N GLY A 8 -6.73 2.14 -14.30
CA GLY A 8 -5.69 1.54 -13.46
C GLY A 8 -5.38 0.09 -13.86
N ALA A 9 -6.40 -0.73 -14.09
CA ALA A 9 -6.22 -2.12 -14.53
C ALA A 9 -5.52 -2.24 -15.89
N ALA A 10 -5.78 -1.34 -16.84
CA ALA A 10 -5.13 -1.34 -18.14
C ALA A 10 -3.65 -0.92 -18.01
N LEU A 11 -3.35 0.08 -17.18
CA LEU A 11 -1.98 0.52 -16.91
C LEU A 11 -1.17 -0.58 -16.20
N ASP A 12 -1.74 -1.23 -15.18
CA ASP A 12 -1.11 -2.35 -14.49
C ASP A 12 -0.79 -3.51 -15.45
N ALA A 13 -1.72 -3.84 -16.34
CA ALA A 13 -1.51 -4.87 -17.35
C ALA A 13 -0.39 -4.51 -18.34
N GLU A 14 -0.33 -3.25 -18.78
CA GLU A 14 0.73 -2.76 -19.68
C GLU A 14 2.10 -2.79 -19.00
N VAL A 15 2.20 -2.32 -17.76
CA VAL A 15 3.45 -2.38 -16.96
C VAL A 15 3.91 -3.83 -16.80
N ALA A 16 3.02 -4.70 -16.32
CA ALA A 16 3.33 -6.12 -16.11
C ALA A 16 3.75 -6.80 -17.42
N SER A 17 3.09 -6.49 -18.55
CA SER A 17 3.43 -7.02 -19.86
C SER A 17 4.78 -6.52 -20.36
N SER A 18 5.10 -5.24 -20.16
CA SER A 18 6.39 -4.66 -20.55
C SER A 18 7.55 -5.30 -19.79
N ILE A 19 7.40 -5.47 -18.47
CA ILE A 19 8.41 -6.11 -17.62
C ILE A 19 8.66 -7.56 -18.07
N ARG A 20 7.60 -8.34 -18.28
CA ARG A 20 7.71 -9.74 -18.73
C ARG A 20 8.39 -9.90 -20.09
N ARG A 21 8.25 -8.91 -20.97
CA ARG A 21 8.92 -8.88 -22.27
C ARG A 21 10.32 -8.26 -22.24
N GLY A 22 10.85 -7.92 -21.06
CA GLY A 22 12.14 -7.26 -20.92
C GLY A 22 12.20 -5.85 -21.53
N LYS A 23 11.03 -5.19 -21.69
CA LYS A 23 10.95 -3.84 -22.25
C LYS A 23 11.04 -2.82 -21.12
N PRO A 24 11.84 -1.74 -21.30
CA PRO A 24 11.90 -0.66 -20.32
C PRO A 24 10.53 0.02 -20.23
N VAL A 25 10.11 0.34 -19.01
CA VAL A 25 8.88 1.08 -18.73
C VAL A 25 9.14 2.07 -17.59
N LEU A 26 8.68 3.31 -17.78
CA LEU A 26 8.68 4.36 -16.77
C LEU A 26 7.22 4.71 -16.48
N PHE A 27 6.83 4.72 -15.20
CA PHE A 27 5.46 5.00 -14.81
C PHE A 27 5.41 5.62 -13.42
N TYR A 28 4.34 6.37 -13.16
CA TYR A 28 4.00 6.83 -11.81
C TYR A 28 3.21 5.75 -11.09
N TYR A 29 3.53 5.54 -9.83
CA TYR A 29 2.80 4.56 -9.02
C TYR A 29 2.83 4.94 -7.54
N TRP A 30 2.10 4.18 -6.72
CA TRP A 30 2.01 4.37 -5.28
C TRP A 30 2.10 3.03 -4.55
N SER A 31 2.34 3.07 -3.25
CA SER A 31 2.43 1.91 -2.35
C SER A 31 1.40 2.05 -1.22
N PRO A 32 0.76 0.95 -0.76
CA PRO A 32 1.00 -0.44 -1.15
C PRO A 32 0.17 -0.88 -2.36
N THR A 33 0.72 -1.77 -3.19
CA THR A 33 0.00 -2.33 -4.35
C THR A 33 0.48 -3.73 -4.71
N PRO A 34 -0.38 -4.57 -5.34
CA PRO A 34 0.02 -5.89 -5.82
C PRO A 34 1.18 -5.84 -6.84
N LEU A 35 1.24 -4.79 -7.67
CA LEU A 35 2.27 -4.65 -8.70
C LEU A 35 3.67 -4.58 -8.08
N LEU A 36 3.83 -3.77 -7.03
CA LEU A 36 5.10 -3.60 -6.32
C LEU A 36 5.54 -4.87 -5.58
N GLY A 37 4.60 -5.71 -5.16
CA GLY A 37 4.91 -7.01 -4.56
C GLY A 37 5.29 -8.10 -5.56
N ARG A 38 4.90 -7.93 -6.83
CA ARG A 38 5.13 -8.93 -7.90
C ARG A 38 6.41 -8.72 -8.68
N PHE A 39 6.87 -7.48 -8.80
CA PHE A 39 8.00 -7.12 -9.65
C PHE A 39 9.05 -6.36 -8.86
N LYS A 40 10.31 -6.69 -9.10
CA LYS A 40 11.44 -5.93 -8.58
C LYS A 40 11.59 -4.66 -9.42
N LEU A 41 11.15 -3.55 -8.86
CA LEU A 41 11.17 -2.23 -9.49
C LEU A 41 12.20 -1.33 -8.82
N VAL A 42 12.70 -0.36 -9.57
CA VAL A 42 13.60 0.66 -9.06
C VAL A 42 12.81 1.96 -8.93
N LYS A 43 12.71 2.46 -7.71
CA LYS A 43 12.16 3.79 -7.47
C LYS A 43 13.20 4.83 -7.88
N LEU A 44 12.81 5.73 -8.77
CA LEU A 44 13.65 6.86 -9.11
C LEU A 44 13.56 7.93 -8.03
N GLU A 45 14.70 8.55 -7.73
CA GLU A 45 14.74 9.67 -6.81
C GLU A 45 14.09 10.90 -7.46
N GLU A 46 13.27 11.56 -6.67
CA GLU A 46 12.58 12.79 -7.03
C GLU A 46 13.10 13.93 -6.16
N PRO A 47 13.06 15.19 -6.63
CA PRO A 47 13.33 16.34 -5.77
C PRO A 47 12.47 16.29 -4.51
N PRO A 48 12.94 16.81 -3.37
CA PRO A 48 12.14 16.92 -2.16
C PRO A 48 10.79 17.59 -2.42
N PHE A 49 9.76 17.27 -1.60
CA PHE A 49 8.48 17.93 -1.70
C PHE A 49 8.62 19.43 -1.48
N ASP A 50 8.10 20.22 -2.43
CA ASP A 50 8.02 21.67 -2.37
C ASP A 50 6.57 22.11 -2.53
N ALA A 51 6.00 22.72 -1.49
CA ALA A 51 4.61 23.14 -1.46
C ALA A 51 4.29 24.24 -2.49
N GLN A 52 5.24 25.09 -2.87
CA GLN A 52 5.04 26.11 -3.87
C GLN A 52 5.05 25.50 -5.28
N ALA A 53 6.02 24.62 -5.56
CA ALA A 53 6.06 23.87 -6.81
C ALA A 53 4.79 23.01 -6.97
N TRP A 54 4.31 22.36 -5.90
CA TRP A 54 3.08 21.57 -5.90
C TRP A 54 1.85 22.38 -6.32
N LYS A 55 1.73 23.65 -5.86
CA LYS A 55 0.65 24.54 -6.29
C LYS A 55 0.71 24.84 -7.79
N THR A 56 1.91 24.91 -8.38
CA THR A 56 2.05 25.15 -9.82
C THR A 56 1.58 23.96 -10.67
N LEU A 57 1.67 22.72 -10.14
CA LEU A 57 1.17 21.51 -10.80
C LEU A 57 -0.37 21.44 -10.81
N ALA A 58 -1.03 22.04 -9.81
CA ALA A 58 -2.49 22.09 -9.72
C ALA A 58 -3.13 23.16 -10.63
N ASP A 59 -2.34 24.10 -11.14
CA ASP A 59 -2.82 25.13 -12.06
C ASP A 59 -2.74 24.66 -13.50
N ALA A 60 -3.89 24.28 -14.07
CA ALA A 60 -4.01 23.80 -15.45
C ALA A 60 -3.62 24.86 -16.50
N ASN A 61 -3.57 26.15 -16.14
CA ASN A 61 -3.21 27.25 -17.05
C ASN A 61 -1.70 27.56 -16.97
N ASN A 62 -0.95 26.93 -16.09
CA ASN A 62 0.49 27.16 -15.99
C ASN A 62 1.22 26.42 -17.12
N PRO A 63 1.83 27.13 -18.09
CA PRO A 63 2.51 26.46 -19.20
C PRO A 63 3.84 25.79 -18.81
N ASN A 64 4.37 26.12 -17.63
CA ASN A 64 5.68 25.60 -17.19
C ASN A 64 5.68 25.27 -15.68
N PRO A 65 4.92 24.24 -15.25
CA PRO A 65 4.90 23.83 -13.86
C PRO A 65 6.26 23.25 -13.43
N LYS A 66 6.64 23.52 -12.18
CA LYS A 66 7.85 22.94 -11.60
C LYS A 66 7.58 21.54 -11.08
N GLY A 67 8.50 20.61 -11.35
CA GLY A 67 8.46 19.26 -10.80
C GLY A 67 8.78 19.24 -9.30
N THR A 68 8.05 18.44 -8.55
CA THR A 68 8.30 18.13 -7.13
C THR A 68 7.80 16.73 -6.82
N ARG A 69 8.33 16.11 -5.76
CA ARG A 69 7.75 14.88 -5.22
C ARG A 69 6.28 15.09 -4.87
N SER A 70 5.48 14.05 -5.00
CA SER A 70 4.10 14.02 -4.50
C SER A 70 4.05 14.26 -2.98
N MET A 71 2.97 14.90 -2.51
CA MET A 71 2.73 15.05 -1.09
C MET A 71 2.68 13.67 -0.43
N PRO A 72 3.41 13.47 0.68
CA PRO A 72 3.30 12.24 1.45
C PRO A 72 1.87 12.02 1.94
N ALA A 73 1.35 10.81 1.76
CA ALA A 73 0.05 10.40 2.28
C ALA A 73 0.25 9.36 3.38
N SER A 74 -0.50 9.49 4.46
CA SER A 74 -0.56 8.49 5.52
C SER A 74 -1.76 7.58 5.30
N LEU A 75 -1.54 6.27 5.45
CA LEU A 75 -2.63 5.31 5.53
C LEU A 75 -3.06 5.17 7.00
N ALA A 76 -4.35 5.23 7.25
CA ALA A 76 -4.88 5.11 8.60
C ALA A 76 -6.18 4.31 8.59
N ILE A 77 -6.50 3.70 9.74
CA ILE A 77 -7.79 3.05 9.97
C ILE A 77 -8.78 4.11 10.41
N GLY A 78 -9.84 4.31 9.63
CA GLY A 78 -10.92 5.23 9.96
C GLY A 78 -12.06 4.53 10.68
N VAL A 79 -12.55 5.11 11.79
CA VAL A 79 -13.72 4.64 12.52
C VAL A 79 -14.70 5.80 12.74
N SER A 80 -15.99 5.49 12.84
CA SER A 80 -17.01 6.49 13.17
C SER A 80 -16.94 6.92 14.64
N ALA A 81 -17.37 8.13 14.96
CA ALA A 81 -17.42 8.62 16.34
C ALA A 81 -18.27 7.72 17.27
N PRO A 82 -19.47 7.24 16.87
CA PRO A 82 -20.22 6.28 17.67
C PRO A 82 -19.45 4.97 17.92
N PHE A 83 -18.76 4.44 16.91
CA PHE A 83 -17.93 3.23 17.06
C PHE A 83 -16.83 3.44 18.10
N LYS A 84 -16.12 4.58 18.02
CA LYS A 84 -15.06 4.92 18.99
C LYS A 84 -15.58 4.97 20.43
N ALA A 85 -16.78 5.50 20.64
CA ALA A 85 -17.40 5.59 21.97
C ALA A 85 -17.86 4.21 22.48
N GLN A 86 -18.36 3.36 21.60
CA GLN A 86 -18.97 2.07 21.97
C GLN A 86 -17.91 0.96 22.14
N TYR A 87 -16.78 1.02 21.39
CA TYR A 87 -15.78 -0.04 21.35
C TYR A 87 -14.36 0.48 21.58
N PRO A 88 -14.06 1.06 22.75
CA PRO A 88 -12.74 1.65 23.03
C PRO A 88 -11.61 0.63 22.93
N ASP A 89 -11.82 -0.64 23.29
CA ASP A 89 -10.83 -1.69 23.23
C ASP A 89 -10.45 -2.03 21.77
N LEU A 90 -11.43 -2.01 20.85
CA LEU A 90 -11.14 -2.21 19.43
C LEU A 90 -10.40 -1.01 18.83
N VAL A 91 -10.69 0.20 19.30
CA VAL A 91 -9.94 1.39 18.89
C VAL A 91 -8.50 1.30 19.36
N ALA A 92 -8.27 0.89 20.61
CA ALA A 92 -6.92 0.68 21.15
C ALA A 92 -6.15 -0.41 20.38
N PHE A 93 -6.82 -1.44 19.90
CA PHE A 93 -6.25 -2.41 18.96
C PHE A 93 -5.87 -1.75 17.63
N PHE A 94 -6.77 -1.00 16.99
CA PHE A 94 -6.51 -0.34 15.71
C PHE A 94 -5.37 0.68 15.79
N GLU A 95 -5.22 1.37 16.92
CA GLU A 95 -4.13 2.32 17.16
C GLU A 95 -2.74 1.64 17.23
N LYS A 96 -2.70 0.33 17.53
CA LYS A 96 -1.46 -0.45 17.56
C LYS A 96 -1.14 -1.12 16.23
N VAL A 97 -2.11 -1.21 15.30
CA VAL A 97 -1.90 -1.87 14.02
C VAL A 97 -0.87 -1.08 13.21
N ASP A 98 0.30 -1.65 13.05
CA ASP A 98 1.37 -1.15 12.18
C ASP A 98 1.82 -2.27 11.24
N LEU A 99 1.62 -2.06 9.94
CA LEU A 99 1.97 -2.99 8.88
C LEU A 99 3.10 -2.42 8.04
N PRO A 100 4.31 -3.03 8.09
CA PRO A 100 5.41 -2.63 7.23
C PRO A 100 4.99 -2.64 5.77
N ILE A 101 5.25 -1.53 5.08
CA ILE A 101 4.77 -1.31 3.71
C ILE A 101 5.27 -2.39 2.73
N ASP A 102 6.49 -2.87 2.90
CA ASP A 102 7.07 -3.91 2.06
C ASP A 102 6.39 -5.27 2.28
N LEU A 103 6.07 -5.61 3.54
CA LEU A 103 5.31 -6.80 3.87
C LEU A 103 3.92 -6.74 3.24
N LEU A 104 3.28 -5.59 3.29
CA LEU A 104 1.96 -5.39 2.70
C LEU A 104 2.01 -5.51 1.17
N ASN A 105 3.00 -4.91 0.50
CA ASN A 105 3.23 -5.09 -0.94
C ASN A 105 3.40 -6.57 -1.31
N GLN A 106 4.28 -7.29 -0.59
CA GLN A 106 4.54 -8.71 -0.84
C GLN A 106 3.28 -9.55 -0.66
N THR A 107 2.53 -9.32 0.41
CA THR A 107 1.28 -10.03 0.71
C THR A 107 0.24 -9.79 -0.39
N LEU A 108 0.06 -8.54 -0.82
CA LEU A 108 -0.85 -8.18 -1.92
C LEU A 108 -0.40 -8.80 -3.25
N GLY A 109 0.92 -8.82 -3.51
CA GLY A 109 1.50 -9.45 -4.69
C GLY A 109 1.19 -10.94 -4.74
N GLN A 110 1.45 -11.67 -3.65
CA GLN A 110 1.16 -13.11 -3.53
C GLN A 110 -0.34 -13.41 -3.66
N MET A 111 -1.18 -12.61 -2.99
CA MET A 111 -2.63 -12.73 -3.09
C MET A 111 -3.10 -12.61 -4.54
N SER A 112 -2.58 -11.62 -5.27
CA SER A 112 -2.92 -11.40 -6.68
C SER A 112 -2.44 -12.52 -7.59
N GLU A 113 -1.22 -13.01 -7.42
CA GLU A 113 -0.64 -14.07 -8.26
C GLU A 113 -1.33 -15.41 -8.07
N LYS A 114 -1.58 -15.78 -6.81
CA LYS A 114 -2.18 -17.06 -6.44
C LYS A 114 -3.72 -17.02 -6.47
N ARG A 115 -4.31 -15.87 -6.72
CA ARG A 115 -5.77 -15.63 -6.66
C ARG A 115 -6.39 -16.10 -5.34
N GLN A 116 -5.67 -15.88 -4.24
CA GLN A 116 -6.11 -16.33 -2.91
C GLN A 116 -7.20 -15.41 -2.36
N PRO A 117 -8.22 -15.96 -1.67
CA PRO A 117 -9.21 -15.13 -0.98
C PRO A 117 -8.53 -14.35 0.17
N PRO A 118 -8.96 -13.12 0.46
CA PRO A 118 -8.36 -12.29 1.53
C PRO A 118 -8.29 -12.98 2.89
N ARG A 119 -9.31 -13.77 3.25
CA ARG A 119 -9.34 -14.52 4.51
C ARG A 119 -8.18 -15.51 4.62
N GLN A 120 -7.91 -16.27 3.59
CA GLN A 120 -6.82 -17.25 3.56
C GLN A 120 -5.45 -16.55 3.72
N VAL A 121 -5.30 -15.39 3.08
CA VAL A 121 -4.09 -14.57 3.19
C VAL A 121 -3.93 -13.99 4.59
N ALA A 122 -5.02 -13.54 5.23
CA ALA A 122 -5.00 -13.05 6.59
C ALA A 122 -4.65 -14.16 7.61
N GLU A 123 -5.23 -15.35 7.46
CA GLU A 123 -4.89 -16.51 8.32
C GLU A 123 -3.41 -16.92 8.15
N ALA A 124 -2.89 -16.93 6.93
CA ALA A 124 -1.47 -17.17 6.68
C ALA A 124 -0.59 -16.07 7.30
N PHE A 125 -0.96 -14.80 7.17
CA PHE A 125 -0.25 -13.70 7.81
C PHE A 125 -0.19 -13.86 9.33
N LEU A 126 -1.30 -14.18 9.99
CA LEU A 126 -1.34 -14.38 11.44
C LEU A 126 -0.46 -15.54 11.87
N ARG A 127 -0.39 -16.62 11.08
CA ARG A 127 0.47 -17.78 11.36
C ARG A 127 1.94 -17.49 11.14
N ASP A 128 2.28 -16.84 10.01
CA ASP A 128 3.64 -16.75 9.53
C ASP A 128 4.37 -15.48 10.03
N GLN A 129 3.62 -14.48 10.54
CA GLN A 129 4.15 -13.18 11.00
C GLN A 129 3.76 -12.85 12.45
N PRO A 130 3.91 -13.79 13.42
CA PRO A 130 3.48 -13.56 14.80
C PRO A 130 4.19 -12.37 15.47
N GLN A 131 5.42 -12.06 15.05
CA GLN A 131 6.21 -10.94 15.55
C GLN A 131 5.66 -9.56 15.13
N VAL A 132 4.80 -9.52 14.12
CA VAL A 132 4.19 -8.27 13.65
C VAL A 132 2.93 -7.94 14.43
N TRP A 133 2.07 -8.93 14.70
CA TRP A 133 0.73 -8.67 15.19
C TRP A 133 0.50 -8.97 16.69
N LYS A 134 1.35 -9.79 17.34
CA LYS A 134 1.09 -10.21 18.72
C LYS A 134 1.02 -9.04 19.71
N ASP A 135 1.78 -7.99 19.48
CA ASP A 135 1.80 -6.81 20.33
C ASP A 135 0.60 -5.87 20.10
N TRP A 136 -0.22 -6.12 19.08
CA TRP A 136 -1.44 -5.35 18.84
C TRP A 136 -2.56 -5.68 19.82
N VAL A 137 -2.49 -6.86 20.44
CA VAL A 137 -3.52 -7.40 21.33
C VAL A 137 -2.93 -7.81 22.69
N PRO A 138 -3.75 -7.93 23.75
CA PRO A 138 -3.30 -8.53 25.01
C PRO A 138 -2.77 -9.96 24.83
N GLY A 139 -1.76 -10.35 25.63
CA GLY A 139 -1.08 -11.64 25.49
C GLY A 139 -2.00 -12.87 25.55
N GLU A 140 -3.07 -12.83 26.36
CA GLU A 140 -4.08 -13.90 26.40
C GLU A 140 -4.88 -14.01 25.10
N VAL A 141 -5.17 -12.86 24.46
CA VAL A 141 -5.84 -12.84 23.15
C VAL A 141 -4.88 -13.36 22.08
N ALA A 142 -3.62 -12.92 22.09
CA ALA A 142 -2.60 -13.43 21.18
C ALA A 142 -2.45 -14.96 21.28
N SER A 143 -2.48 -15.51 22.50
CA SER A 143 -2.42 -16.96 22.74
C SER A 143 -3.64 -17.69 22.17
N LYS A 144 -4.84 -17.17 22.38
CA LYS A 144 -6.09 -17.74 21.85
C LYS A 144 -6.10 -17.72 20.32
N VAL A 145 -5.70 -16.61 19.72
CA VAL A 145 -5.59 -16.50 18.24
C VAL A 145 -4.58 -17.51 17.72
N SER A 146 -3.38 -17.57 18.31
CA SER A 146 -2.35 -18.54 17.88
C SER A 146 -2.80 -20.00 17.98
N ALA A 147 -3.62 -20.33 18.97
CA ALA A 147 -4.16 -21.70 19.14
C ALA A 147 -5.29 -22.04 18.16
N SER A 148 -5.88 -21.03 17.49
CA SER A 148 -6.98 -21.20 16.54
C SER A 148 -6.53 -21.26 15.07
N LEU A 149 -5.24 -21.02 14.78
CA LEU A 149 -4.62 -21.02 13.47
C LEU A 149 -4.06 -22.39 13.07
#